data_9e160bf61b4417ba5231c644932fb717
#
_entry.id   9e160bf61b4417ba5231c644932fb717
#
_cell.length_a   1.000
_cell.length_b   1.000
_cell.length_c   1.000
_cell.angle_alpha   90.00
_cell.angle_beta   90.00
_cell.angle_gamma   90.00
#
_symmetry.space_group_name_H-M   'P 1'
#
loop_
_entity.id
_entity.type
_entity.pdbx_description
1 polymer ?
#
loop_
_entity_poly.entity_id
_entity_poly.type
_entity_poly.pdbx_seq_one_letter_code
_entity_poly.pdbx_strand_id
1 'polypeptide(L)'
;MTEQKLNRRSFLKKSALAGGATAGALAAPAVLAQAPLVLKMQTSWGASNIWQEFAQDYADRVEQMSGGRLKIDLLPAGAVVAAFQVMDAVHDGVLDAAHTVCAYWYGK
;
A
#
# COMPACT_ATOMS: atom_id res chain seq x y z
N MET A 1 46.44 33.45 -39.06
CA MET A 1 45.47 33.07 -37.99
C MET A 1 44.06 33.11 -38.54
N THR A 2 43.50 31.97 -38.82
CA THR A 2 42.18 31.87 -39.45
C THR A 2 41.15 31.76 -38.35
N GLU A 3 40.42 32.84 -38.09
CA GLU A 3 39.28 32.82 -37.16
C GLU A 3 38.16 31.93 -37.73
N GLN A 4 38.00 30.74 -37.16
CA GLN A 4 36.82 29.92 -37.45
C GLN A 4 35.60 30.53 -36.75
N LYS A 5 34.80 31.26 -37.53
CA LYS A 5 33.46 31.67 -37.07
C LYS A 5 32.62 30.43 -36.72
N LEU A 6 32.47 30.22 -35.43
CA LEU A 6 31.58 29.20 -34.87
C LEU A 6 30.13 29.51 -35.26
N ASN A 7 29.61 28.81 -36.26
CA ASN A 7 28.27 29.01 -36.73
C ASN A 7 27.31 28.20 -35.83
N ARG A 8 26.20 28.82 -35.41
CA ARG A 8 25.20 28.18 -34.48
C ARG A 8 24.81 26.77 -34.93
N ARG A 9 24.78 26.54 -36.26
CA ARG A 9 24.49 25.21 -36.85
C ARG A 9 25.58 24.17 -36.58
N SER A 10 26.86 24.58 -36.58
CA SER A 10 27.97 23.66 -36.30
C SER A 10 28.09 23.32 -34.81
N PHE A 11 27.69 24.25 -33.92
CA PHE A 11 27.61 24.01 -32.48
C PHE A 11 26.53 22.97 -32.18
N LEU A 12 25.31 23.11 -32.75
CA LEU A 12 24.21 22.18 -32.54
C LEU A 12 24.51 20.78 -33.08
N LYS A 13 25.22 20.67 -34.20
CA LYS A 13 25.66 19.36 -34.72
C LYS A 13 26.71 18.69 -33.87
N LYS A 14 27.64 19.45 -33.26
CA LYS A 14 28.67 18.91 -32.37
C LYS A 14 28.10 18.53 -31.03
N SER A 15 27.12 19.28 -30.50
CA SER A 15 26.43 18.91 -29.24
C SER A 15 25.52 17.69 -29.40
N ALA A 16 24.91 17.49 -30.56
CA ALA A 16 24.11 16.29 -30.83
C ALA A 16 24.95 15.01 -30.92
N LEU A 17 26.20 15.10 -31.38
CA LEU A 17 27.14 13.98 -31.43
C LEU A 17 27.80 13.68 -30.08
N ALA A 18 28.00 14.71 -29.22
CA ALA A 18 28.55 14.54 -27.89
C ALA A 18 27.49 14.08 -26.87
N GLY A 19 26.21 14.38 -27.10
CA GLY A 19 25.11 13.99 -26.24
C GLY A 19 24.61 12.54 -26.49
N GLY A 20 25.01 11.92 -27.58
CA GLY A 20 24.56 10.57 -27.93
C GLY A 20 25.20 9.43 -27.14
N ALA A 21 26.30 9.70 -26.43
CA ALA A 21 27.03 8.66 -25.70
C ALA A 21 26.74 8.61 -24.20
N THR A 22 25.98 9.55 -23.63
CA THR A 22 25.68 9.61 -22.19
C THR A 22 24.18 9.54 -21.85
N ALA A 23 23.33 9.35 -22.87
CA ALA A 23 21.88 9.16 -22.65
C ALA A 23 21.49 7.77 -22.10
N GLY A 24 22.48 6.93 -21.73
CA GLY A 24 22.27 5.56 -21.32
C GLY A 24 22.13 5.30 -19.82
N ALA A 25 22.09 6.31 -18.96
CA ALA A 25 22.17 6.01 -17.53
C ALA A 25 21.34 6.90 -16.59
N LEU A 26 20.33 7.56 -17.08
CA LEU A 26 19.24 8.02 -16.20
C LEU A 26 18.09 7.03 -16.30
N ALA A 27 18.34 5.78 -15.94
CA ALA A 27 17.27 4.89 -15.51
C ALA A 27 16.65 5.59 -14.30
N ALA A 28 15.52 6.27 -14.51
CA ALA A 28 14.69 6.69 -13.42
C ALA A 28 14.52 5.47 -12.50
N PRO A 29 14.73 5.60 -11.19
CA PRO A 29 14.49 4.47 -10.29
C PRO A 29 13.07 4.00 -10.61
N ALA A 30 12.97 2.78 -11.11
CA ALA A 30 11.68 2.14 -11.27
C ALA A 30 11.08 2.15 -9.87
N VAL A 31 10.10 3.00 -9.65
CA VAL A 31 9.24 2.92 -8.48
C VAL A 31 8.54 1.59 -8.65
N LEU A 32 9.14 0.54 -8.07
CA LEU A 32 8.47 -0.73 -7.91
C LEU A 32 7.25 -0.40 -7.06
N ALA A 33 6.11 -0.26 -7.72
CA ALA A 33 4.83 -0.19 -7.05
C ALA A 33 4.71 -1.53 -6.30
N GLN A 34 5.09 -1.53 -5.03
CA GLN A 34 4.92 -2.69 -4.18
C GLN A 34 3.42 -2.97 -4.14
N ALA A 35 3.05 -4.22 -4.38
CA ALA A 35 1.68 -4.66 -4.22
C ALA A 35 1.20 -4.26 -2.82
N PRO A 36 -0.05 -3.79 -2.67
CA PRO A 36 -0.56 -3.41 -1.36
C PRO A 36 -0.46 -4.59 -0.39
N LEU A 37 -0.06 -4.30 0.84
CA LEU A 37 -0.15 -5.25 1.94
C LEU A 37 -1.62 -5.38 2.32
N VAL A 38 -2.19 -6.57 2.18
CA VAL A 38 -3.58 -6.86 2.56
C VAL A 38 -3.60 -7.59 3.88
N LEU A 39 -4.25 -7.01 4.90
CA LEU A 39 -4.46 -7.62 6.21
C LEU A 39 -5.90 -8.13 6.32
N LYS A 40 -6.05 -9.39 6.65
CA LYS A 40 -7.37 -10.00 6.90
C LYS A 40 -7.78 -9.74 8.34
N MET A 41 -8.83 -8.93 8.52
CA MET A 41 -9.37 -8.57 9.83
C MET A 41 -10.82 -9.02 9.95
N GLN A 42 -11.14 -9.74 11.02
CA GLN A 42 -12.52 -10.10 11.32
C GLN A 42 -13.02 -9.37 12.55
N THR A 43 -14.27 -8.94 12.52
CA THR A 43 -14.95 -8.33 13.67
C THR A 43 -15.73 -9.36 14.48
N SER A 44 -16.09 -9.00 15.71
CA SER A 44 -17.04 -9.76 16.52
C SER A 44 -18.51 -9.36 16.30
N TRP A 45 -18.77 -8.54 15.26
CA TRP A 45 -20.08 -7.94 14.98
C TRP A 45 -20.70 -8.52 13.71
N GLY A 46 -22.02 -8.62 13.70
CA GLY A 46 -22.76 -9.00 12.50
C GLY A 46 -22.69 -7.89 11.42
N ALA A 47 -22.88 -8.26 10.16
CA ALA A 47 -22.72 -7.37 9.02
C ALA A 47 -23.59 -6.08 9.06
N SER A 48 -24.75 -6.13 9.70
CA SER A 48 -25.69 -5.00 9.84
C SER A 48 -25.56 -4.26 11.18
N ASN A 49 -24.51 -4.52 11.94
CA ASN A 49 -24.27 -3.88 13.22
C ASN A 49 -23.51 -2.56 13.04
N ILE A 50 -23.87 -1.50 13.80
CA ILE A 50 -23.21 -0.20 13.76
C ILE A 50 -21.69 -0.30 14.01
N TRP A 51 -21.24 -1.22 14.85
CA TRP A 51 -19.82 -1.44 15.10
C TRP A 51 -19.07 -2.01 13.90
N GLN A 52 -19.78 -2.73 13.02
CA GLN A 52 -19.22 -3.17 11.75
C GLN A 52 -19.01 -1.98 10.80
N GLU A 53 -19.93 -1.02 10.77
CA GLU A 53 -19.80 0.22 9.99
C GLU A 53 -18.60 1.04 10.47
N PHE A 54 -18.42 1.18 11.78
CA PHE A 54 -17.24 1.87 12.33
C PHE A 54 -15.93 1.17 12.00
N ALA A 55 -15.91 -0.16 12.01
CA ALA A 55 -14.76 -0.92 11.60
C ALA A 55 -14.45 -0.75 10.12
N GLN A 56 -15.48 -0.61 9.27
CA GLN A 56 -15.31 -0.34 7.84
C GLN A 56 -14.76 1.08 7.60
N ASP A 57 -15.29 2.09 8.29
CA ASP A 57 -14.75 3.46 8.22
C ASP A 57 -13.27 3.51 8.64
N TYR A 58 -12.90 2.74 9.66
CA TYR A 58 -11.50 2.59 10.06
C TYR A 58 -10.65 1.97 8.94
N ALA A 59 -11.11 0.89 8.33
CA ALA A 59 -10.39 0.21 7.25
C ALA A 59 -10.19 1.13 6.04
N ASP A 60 -11.22 1.87 5.65
CA ASP A 60 -11.17 2.81 4.53
C ASP A 60 -10.20 3.98 4.81
N ARG A 61 -10.17 4.49 6.03
CA ARG A 61 -9.23 5.55 6.45
C ARG A 61 -7.78 5.05 6.42
N VAL A 62 -7.52 3.84 6.86
CA VAL A 62 -6.18 3.24 6.80
C VAL A 62 -5.71 3.11 5.36
N GLU A 63 -6.56 2.67 4.44
CA GLU A 63 -6.24 2.60 3.01
C GLU A 63 -5.94 3.99 2.45
N GLN A 64 -6.77 5.00 2.73
CA GLN A 64 -6.57 6.38 2.30
C GLN A 64 -5.26 6.98 2.86
N MET A 65 -5.02 6.87 4.16
CA MET A 65 -3.82 7.42 4.81
C MET A 65 -2.53 6.74 4.35
N SER A 66 -2.60 5.46 3.98
CA SER A 66 -1.45 4.72 3.45
C SER A 66 -1.21 4.98 1.95
N GLY A 67 -2.10 5.73 1.28
CA GLY A 67 -2.06 5.90 -0.17
C GLY A 67 -2.26 4.57 -0.92
N GLY A 68 -3.11 3.68 -0.39
CA GLY A 68 -3.42 2.36 -0.95
C GLY A 68 -2.33 1.30 -0.71
N ARG A 69 -1.30 1.60 0.08
CA ARG A 69 -0.23 0.63 0.38
C ARG A 69 -0.61 -0.41 1.42
N LEU A 70 -1.55 -0.08 2.29
CA LEU A 70 -2.12 -0.98 3.28
C LEU A 70 -3.62 -1.07 3.08
N LYS A 71 -4.13 -2.28 2.94
CA LYS A 71 -5.55 -2.57 2.78
C LYS A 71 -5.99 -3.54 3.86
N ILE A 72 -7.13 -3.26 4.46
CA ILE A 72 -7.78 -4.16 5.42
C ILE A 72 -8.94 -4.85 4.72
N ASP A 73 -8.84 -6.18 4.58
CA ASP A 73 -9.95 -7.03 4.16
C ASP A 73 -10.80 -7.33 5.40
N LEU A 74 -11.88 -6.53 5.55
CA LEU A 74 -12.73 -6.55 6.73
C LEU A 74 -13.86 -7.56 6.57
N LEU A 75 -13.95 -8.49 7.51
CA LEU A 75 -14.92 -9.58 7.53
C LEU A 75 -15.85 -9.46 8.75
N PRO A 76 -17.16 -9.70 8.60
CA PRO A 76 -18.09 -9.75 9.71
C PRO A 76 -17.91 -11.02 10.55
N ALA A 77 -18.49 -11.04 11.74
CA ALA A 77 -18.52 -12.22 12.60
C ALA A 77 -19.07 -13.45 11.88
N GLY A 78 -18.40 -14.59 12.04
CA GLY A 78 -18.79 -15.85 11.42
C GLY A 78 -18.25 -16.07 10.00
N ALA A 79 -17.53 -15.10 9.42
CA ALA A 79 -16.98 -15.26 8.07
C ALA A 79 -15.83 -16.28 8.03
N VAL A 80 -14.95 -16.28 9.03
CA VAL A 80 -13.84 -17.24 9.18
C VAL A 80 -14.02 -18.05 10.47
N VAL A 81 -14.24 -17.38 11.60
CA VAL A 81 -14.46 -17.99 12.91
C VAL A 81 -15.67 -17.36 13.62
N ALA A 82 -16.19 -18.02 14.65
CA ALA A 82 -17.25 -17.44 15.46
C ALA A 82 -16.78 -16.17 16.19
N ALA A 83 -17.73 -15.27 16.54
CA ALA A 83 -17.47 -13.94 17.07
C ALA A 83 -16.48 -13.91 18.28
N PHE A 84 -16.58 -14.89 19.16
CA PHE A 84 -15.74 -14.97 20.36
C PHE A 84 -14.44 -15.77 20.17
N GLN A 85 -14.14 -16.24 18.96
CA GLN A 85 -12.94 -16.98 18.61
C GLN A 85 -11.91 -16.13 17.84
N VAL A 86 -12.23 -14.87 17.57
CA VAL A 86 -11.37 -14.01 16.75
C VAL A 86 -9.98 -13.79 17.35
N MET A 87 -9.87 -13.72 18.69
CA MET A 87 -8.57 -13.57 19.35
C MET A 87 -7.70 -14.83 19.21
N ASP A 88 -8.30 -16.00 19.38
CA ASP A 88 -7.60 -17.27 19.20
C ASP A 88 -7.15 -17.42 17.74
N ALA A 89 -8.01 -17.02 16.77
CA ALA A 89 -7.69 -17.04 15.35
C ALA A 89 -6.54 -16.08 14.96
N VAL A 90 -6.44 -14.93 15.61
CA VAL A 90 -5.29 -14.02 15.43
C VAL A 90 -4.03 -14.61 16.07
N HIS A 91 -4.14 -15.18 17.27
CA HIS A 91 -3.02 -15.85 17.93
C HIS A 91 -2.46 -17.00 17.08
N ASP A 92 -3.32 -17.78 16.47
CA ASP A 92 -2.97 -18.92 15.63
C ASP A 92 -2.55 -18.55 14.20
N GLY A 93 -2.60 -17.26 13.84
CA GLY A 93 -2.22 -16.74 12.52
C GLY A 93 -3.24 -17.03 11.40
N VAL A 94 -4.46 -17.39 11.73
CA VAL A 94 -5.57 -17.58 10.76
C VAL A 94 -6.09 -16.23 10.27
N LEU A 95 -6.08 -15.23 11.16
CA LEU A 95 -6.39 -13.83 10.89
C LEU A 95 -5.18 -12.97 11.23
N ASP A 96 -5.02 -11.85 10.54
CA ASP A 96 -3.96 -10.88 10.83
C ASP A 96 -4.35 -9.91 11.94
N ALA A 97 -5.65 -9.62 12.08
CA ALA A 97 -6.19 -8.70 13.07
C ALA A 97 -7.65 -9.04 13.43
N ALA A 98 -8.09 -8.50 14.57
CA ALA A 98 -9.48 -8.58 14.99
C ALA A 98 -9.98 -7.25 15.54
N HIS A 99 -11.24 -6.92 15.29
CA HIS A 99 -11.94 -5.79 15.92
C HIS A 99 -13.00 -6.33 16.88
N THR A 100 -12.77 -6.11 18.18
CA THR A 100 -13.54 -6.74 19.24
C THR A 100 -13.39 -5.97 20.56
N VAL A 101 -14.03 -6.39 21.63
CA VAL A 101 -13.90 -5.78 22.96
C VAL A 101 -13.17 -6.72 23.93
N CYS A 102 -12.25 -6.18 24.72
CA CYS A 102 -11.46 -6.94 25.69
C CYS A 102 -12.31 -7.66 26.74
N ALA A 103 -13.52 -7.18 27.00
CA ALA A 103 -14.44 -7.79 27.98
C ALA A 103 -14.82 -9.24 27.63
N TYR A 104 -14.74 -9.63 26.36
CA TYR A 104 -15.06 -11.00 25.94
C TYR A 104 -14.01 -12.04 26.35
N TRP A 105 -12.83 -11.60 26.76
CA TRP A 105 -11.72 -12.47 27.20
C TRP A 105 -11.33 -12.23 28.65
N TYR A 106 -12.23 -11.65 29.44
CA TYR A 106 -12.01 -11.50 30.88
C TYR A 106 -11.91 -12.88 31.53
N GLY A 107 -10.72 -13.19 32.07
CA GLY A 107 -10.44 -14.49 32.72
C GLY A 107 -9.76 -15.56 31.83
N LYS A 108 -9.35 -15.18 30.62
CA LYS A 108 -8.47 -16.01 29.76
C LYS A 108 -7.01 -15.70 29.98
#